data_4dc7f62a21d33af29544db6e850f12a0
#
_entry.id   4dc7f62a21d33af29544db6e850f12a0
#
_cell.length_a   1.000
_cell.length_b   1.000
_cell.length_c   1.000
_cell.angle_alpha   90.00
_cell.angle_beta   90.00
_cell.angle_gamma   90.00
#
_symmetry.space_group_name_H-M   'P 1'
#
loop_
_entity.id
_entity.type
_entity.pdbx_description
1 polymer ?
#
loop_
_entity_poly.entity_id
_entity_poly.type
_entity_poly.pdbx_seq_one_letter_code
_entity_poly.pdbx_strand_id
1 'polypeptide(L)'
;MTTVIATRDLTKHYGHTHALDGLDLTVEQGQVHGFLGPNGAGKSTTIRILLGLARRTGGEVEVFGEDPWDRAVDLHRRIAYVPGDVSVWPNLSGGEAVDLLARLRGARARDAAYQHEKKRLMDAFQFDPRKKGRAYSKGNRQKVALIAAFAVPADLYILDEPTSGLDPLMAVIFQREVARAHANGATVLLSSHIMSEVEQLCDRVSIIRAGRIVETGTLTELRHLTRSDVSFASAGATLEQVARIPDVHDPVQHGDRIRLSVDSDRTAAVLPALATIGISDLRVAPPSLEELFLRHYGDDLATLEAAEDGSTDEAAPGSRRERRALKGRA
;
A
#
# COMPACT_ATOMS: atom_id res chain seq x y z
N MET A 1 -19.54 -8.89 14.65
CA MET A 1 -18.31 -8.09 14.72
C MET A 1 -18.73 -6.62 14.64
N THR A 2 -18.01 -5.71 15.29
CA THR A 2 -18.36 -4.29 15.30
C THR A 2 -17.59 -3.60 14.18
N THR A 3 -18.30 -2.93 13.28
CA THR A 3 -17.68 -2.19 12.17
C THR A 3 -17.11 -0.86 12.68
N VAL A 4 -15.84 -0.59 12.35
CA VAL A 4 -15.14 0.64 12.73
C VAL A 4 -15.14 1.65 11.58
N ILE A 5 -14.95 1.18 10.35
CA ILE A 5 -15.06 2.00 9.14
C ILE A 5 -16.10 1.37 8.23
N ALA A 6 -17.06 2.17 7.76
CA ALA A 6 -18.01 1.77 6.73
C ALA A 6 -18.15 2.88 5.69
N THR A 7 -18.05 2.51 4.41
CA THR A 7 -18.44 3.39 3.31
C THR A 7 -19.40 2.64 2.38
N ARG A 8 -20.39 3.36 1.84
CA ARG A 8 -21.36 2.83 0.88
C ARG A 8 -21.52 3.79 -0.28
N ASP A 9 -21.26 3.31 -1.47
CA ASP A 9 -21.30 4.09 -2.71
C ASP A 9 -20.58 5.45 -2.59
N LEU A 10 -19.45 5.45 -1.87
CA LEU A 10 -18.74 6.68 -1.57
C LEU A 10 -18.15 7.29 -2.83
N THR A 11 -18.51 8.54 -3.12
CA THR A 11 -18.05 9.27 -4.29
C THR A 11 -17.33 10.56 -3.91
N LYS A 12 -16.29 10.89 -4.69
CA LYS A 12 -15.56 12.15 -4.57
C LYS A 12 -15.11 12.67 -5.92
N HIS A 13 -15.59 13.85 -6.26
CA HIS A 13 -15.20 14.55 -7.49
C HIS A 13 -14.40 15.82 -7.15
N TYR A 14 -13.37 16.08 -7.93
CA TYR A 14 -12.60 17.34 -7.96
C TYR A 14 -12.70 17.91 -9.38
N GLY A 15 -13.67 18.82 -9.60
CA GLY A 15 -14.01 19.27 -10.95
C GLY A 15 -14.43 18.09 -11.83
N HIS A 16 -13.69 17.85 -12.89
CA HIS A 16 -13.96 16.74 -13.82
C HIS A 16 -13.32 15.41 -13.41
N THR A 17 -12.47 15.41 -12.38
CA THR A 17 -11.77 14.20 -11.94
C THR A 17 -12.62 13.45 -10.90
N HIS A 18 -12.96 12.21 -11.21
CA HIS A 18 -13.63 11.29 -10.28
C HIS A 18 -12.54 10.57 -9.47
N ALA A 19 -12.25 11.07 -8.28
CA ALA A 19 -11.24 10.48 -7.40
C ALA A 19 -11.76 9.25 -6.66
N LEU A 20 -13.06 9.21 -6.34
CA LEU A 20 -13.80 8.03 -5.87
C LEU A 20 -15.10 7.93 -6.64
N ASP A 21 -15.48 6.70 -6.99
CA ASP A 21 -16.59 6.42 -7.89
C ASP A 21 -17.39 5.18 -7.41
N GLY A 22 -18.07 5.31 -6.27
CA GLY A 22 -18.83 4.23 -5.65
C GLY A 22 -17.94 3.27 -4.87
N LEU A 23 -17.19 3.79 -3.87
CA LEU A 23 -16.29 2.98 -3.06
C LEU A 23 -17.01 2.42 -1.84
N ASP A 24 -17.02 1.06 -1.74
CA ASP A 24 -17.55 0.31 -0.60
C ASP A 24 -16.39 -0.31 0.18
N LEU A 25 -16.16 0.18 1.40
CA LEU A 25 -15.10 -0.31 2.30
C LEU A 25 -15.67 -0.59 3.67
N THR A 26 -15.37 -1.77 4.20
CA THR A 26 -15.72 -2.15 5.57
C THR A 26 -14.47 -2.63 6.30
N VAL A 27 -14.22 -2.04 7.48
CA VAL A 27 -13.14 -2.45 8.38
C VAL A 27 -13.73 -2.79 9.75
N GLU A 28 -13.47 -4.00 10.21
CA GLU A 28 -13.98 -4.51 11.48
C GLU A 28 -13.04 -4.18 12.65
N GLN A 29 -13.59 -4.11 13.85
CA GLN A 29 -12.84 -3.83 15.06
C GLN A 29 -11.78 -4.91 15.34
N GLY A 30 -10.58 -4.46 15.74
CA GLY A 30 -9.47 -5.35 16.06
C GLY A 30 -8.86 -6.04 14.83
N GLN A 31 -9.00 -5.46 13.64
CA GLN A 31 -8.47 -5.97 12.38
C GLN A 31 -7.32 -5.09 11.89
N VAL A 32 -6.28 -5.70 11.33
CA VAL A 32 -5.30 -5.00 10.50
C VAL A 32 -5.73 -5.14 9.04
N HIS A 33 -6.26 -4.06 8.48
CA HIS A 33 -6.83 -4.02 7.14
C HIS A 33 -5.89 -3.30 6.16
N GLY A 34 -5.42 -4.02 5.13
CA GLY A 34 -4.62 -3.48 4.04
C GLY A 34 -5.50 -2.78 3.00
N PHE A 35 -5.11 -1.58 2.58
CA PHE A 35 -5.78 -0.80 1.56
C PHE A 35 -4.82 -0.54 0.40
N LEU A 36 -4.85 -1.43 -0.60
CA LEU A 36 -3.89 -1.53 -1.68
C LEU A 36 -4.37 -0.86 -2.95
N GLY A 37 -3.46 -0.23 -3.66
CA GLY A 37 -3.73 0.34 -4.99
C GLY A 37 -2.56 1.20 -5.46
N PRO A 38 -2.46 1.49 -6.77
CA PRO A 38 -1.42 2.35 -7.30
C PRO A 38 -1.61 3.82 -6.88
N ASN A 39 -0.64 4.63 -7.23
CA ASN A 39 -0.76 6.07 -7.07
C ASN A 39 -1.92 6.60 -7.93
N GLY A 40 -2.75 7.48 -7.35
CA GLY A 40 -3.95 7.99 -8.03
C GLY A 40 -5.20 7.11 -7.95
N ALA A 41 -5.14 5.89 -7.40
CA ALA A 41 -6.30 5.00 -7.29
C ALA A 41 -7.42 5.51 -6.35
N GLY A 42 -7.14 6.51 -5.49
CA GLY A 42 -8.11 7.07 -4.56
C GLY A 42 -7.79 6.87 -3.08
N LYS A 43 -6.70 6.15 -2.72
CA LYS A 43 -6.33 5.83 -1.32
C LYS A 43 -6.31 7.05 -0.40
N SER A 44 -5.46 8.03 -0.69
CA SER A 44 -5.32 9.23 0.15
C SER A 44 -6.58 10.10 0.14
N THR A 45 -7.39 10.06 -0.93
CA THR A 45 -8.69 10.73 -0.98
C THR A 45 -9.67 10.07 0.01
N THR A 46 -9.75 8.75 0.01
CA THR A 46 -10.55 7.97 0.98
C THR A 46 -10.11 8.30 2.40
N ILE A 47 -8.81 8.22 2.70
CA ILE A 47 -8.26 8.53 4.02
C ILE A 47 -8.61 9.95 4.47
N ARG A 48 -8.51 10.96 3.59
CA ARG A 48 -8.90 12.33 3.93
C ARG A 48 -10.38 12.46 4.26
N ILE A 49 -11.26 11.70 3.61
CA ILE A 49 -12.69 11.69 3.93
C ILE A 49 -12.92 11.00 5.28
N LEU A 50 -12.29 9.85 5.54
CA LEU A 50 -12.36 9.14 6.83
C LEU A 50 -11.88 9.99 8.02
N LEU A 51 -10.96 10.91 7.76
CA LEU A 51 -10.45 11.86 8.76
C LEU A 51 -11.28 13.14 8.86
N GLY A 52 -12.34 13.31 8.06
CA GLY A 52 -13.08 14.57 8.00
C GLY A 52 -12.28 15.75 7.46
N LEU A 53 -11.18 15.49 6.71
CA LEU A 53 -10.34 16.52 6.08
C LEU A 53 -10.82 16.86 4.65
N ALA A 54 -11.67 16.03 4.08
CA ALA A 54 -12.32 16.26 2.78
C ALA A 54 -13.78 15.84 2.85
N ARG A 55 -14.67 16.67 2.30
CA ARG A 55 -16.08 16.35 2.22
C ARG A 55 -16.35 15.43 1.04
N ARG A 56 -17.15 14.37 1.23
CA ARG A 56 -17.62 13.51 0.14
C ARG A 56 -18.50 14.29 -0.84
N THR A 57 -18.60 13.82 -2.07
CA THR A 57 -19.56 14.35 -3.06
C THR A 57 -20.90 13.62 -2.97
N GLY A 58 -20.87 12.31 -2.72
CA GLY A 58 -22.05 11.46 -2.54
C GLY A 58 -21.71 10.19 -1.76
N GLY A 59 -22.73 9.34 -1.55
CA GLY A 59 -22.63 8.12 -0.76
C GLY A 59 -22.61 8.36 0.74
N GLU A 60 -22.27 7.32 1.49
CA GLU A 60 -22.24 7.32 2.96
C GLU A 60 -20.82 6.99 3.44
N VAL A 61 -20.47 7.54 4.60
CA VAL A 61 -19.20 7.24 5.30
C VAL A 61 -19.43 7.35 6.80
N GLU A 62 -18.98 6.35 7.52
CA GLU A 62 -19.01 6.29 8.98
C GLU A 62 -17.67 5.80 9.53
N VAL A 63 -17.25 6.41 10.62
CA VAL A 63 -16.12 5.96 11.44
C VAL A 63 -16.62 5.85 12.88
N PHE A 64 -16.58 4.63 13.45
CA PHE A 64 -17.21 4.29 14.73
C PHE A 64 -18.72 4.61 14.78
N GLY A 65 -19.43 4.51 13.62
CA GLY A 65 -20.85 4.82 13.50
C GLY A 65 -21.18 6.31 13.44
N GLU A 66 -20.19 7.19 13.28
CA GLU A 66 -20.34 8.64 13.23
C GLU A 66 -19.86 9.18 11.88
N ASP A 67 -20.50 10.25 11.36
CA ASP A 67 -20.03 10.95 10.17
C ASP A 67 -18.72 11.71 10.49
N PRO A 68 -17.62 11.38 9.80
CA PRO A 68 -16.31 11.98 10.11
C PRO A 68 -16.24 13.48 9.77
N TRP A 69 -17.08 14.00 8.88
CA TRP A 69 -17.13 15.44 8.60
C TRP A 69 -17.73 16.21 9.77
N ASP A 70 -18.80 15.70 10.35
CA ASP A 70 -19.55 16.38 11.41
C ASP A 70 -18.91 16.16 12.79
N ARG A 71 -18.24 15.02 13.00
CA ARG A 71 -17.68 14.60 14.29
C ARG A 71 -16.15 14.52 14.31
N ALA A 72 -15.45 15.21 13.40
CA ALA A 72 -13.99 15.13 13.24
C ALA A 72 -13.22 15.31 14.56
N VAL A 73 -13.60 16.29 15.39
CA VAL A 73 -12.87 16.62 16.62
C VAL A 73 -12.91 15.48 17.65
N ASP A 74 -14.07 14.82 17.79
CA ASP A 74 -14.23 13.71 18.74
C ASP A 74 -13.53 12.46 18.21
N LEU A 75 -13.65 12.20 16.91
CA LEU A 75 -13.01 11.06 16.24
C LEU A 75 -11.49 11.16 16.28
N HIS A 76 -10.91 12.35 16.09
CA HIS A 76 -9.45 12.52 16.11
C HIS A 76 -8.82 12.21 17.47
N ARG A 77 -9.57 12.18 18.56
CA ARG A 77 -9.07 11.71 19.87
C ARG A 77 -8.87 10.20 19.91
N ARG A 78 -9.64 9.47 19.10
CA ARG A 78 -9.65 8.01 19.01
C ARG A 78 -8.78 7.49 17.86
N ILE A 79 -8.44 8.36 16.89
CA ILE A 79 -7.70 8.03 15.68
C ILE A 79 -6.25 8.50 15.81
N ALA A 80 -5.30 7.62 15.48
CA ALA A 80 -3.92 7.97 15.20
C ALA A 80 -3.71 7.99 13.69
N TYR A 81 -3.18 9.08 13.16
CA TYR A 81 -2.94 9.23 11.72
C TYR A 81 -1.45 9.44 11.41
N VAL A 82 -0.95 8.68 10.45
CA VAL A 82 0.38 8.85 9.86
C VAL A 82 0.19 9.16 8.38
N PRO A 83 0.48 10.39 7.91
CA PRO A 83 0.37 10.75 6.50
C PRO A 83 1.53 10.19 5.67
N GLY A 84 1.28 9.95 4.37
CA GLY A 84 2.30 9.47 3.42
C GLY A 84 3.40 10.50 3.13
N ASP A 85 3.07 11.80 3.21
CA ASP A 85 4.05 12.89 3.15
C ASP A 85 4.00 13.71 4.45
N VAL A 86 5.00 13.46 5.28
CA VAL A 86 5.10 14.09 6.61
C VAL A 86 5.77 15.44 6.51
N SER A 87 5.02 16.48 6.85
CA SER A 87 5.55 17.82 7.07
C SER A 87 5.68 18.11 8.57
N VAL A 88 6.85 18.58 9.00
CA VAL A 88 7.15 18.93 10.39
C VAL A 88 7.45 20.42 10.46
N TRP A 89 6.97 21.10 11.51
CA TRP A 89 7.24 22.52 11.71
C TRP A 89 8.76 22.80 11.73
N PRO A 90 9.27 23.69 10.86
CA PRO A 90 10.72 23.88 10.67
C PRO A 90 11.45 24.31 11.94
N ASN A 91 10.76 25.07 12.79
CA ASN A 91 11.33 25.68 13.99
C ASN A 91 11.13 24.85 15.28
N LEU A 92 10.27 23.81 15.25
CA LEU A 92 10.14 22.89 16.37
C LEU A 92 11.24 21.82 16.31
N SER A 93 11.72 21.40 17.47
CA SER A 93 12.50 20.17 17.56
C SER A 93 11.58 18.96 17.35
N GLY A 94 12.16 17.82 16.99
CA GLY A 94 11.37 16.60 16.81
C GLY A 94 10.62 16.18 18.08
N GLY A 95 11.25 16.34 19.24
CA GLY A 95 10.61 16.09 20.52
C GLY A 95 9.43 17.02 20.80
N GLU A 96 9.57 18.32 20.49
CA GLU A 96 8.47 19.30 20.59
C GLU A 96 7.33 18.98 19.61
N ALA A 97 7.66 18.56 18.39
CA ALA A 97 6.66 18.18 17.39
C ALA A 97 5.86 16.92 17.82
N VAL A 98 6.54 15.91 18.35
CA VAL A 98 5.89 14.72 18.93
C VAL A 98 4.97 15.10 20.08
N ASP A 99 5.45 15.96 21.01
CA ASP A 99 4.63 16.40 22.15
C ASP A 99 3.41 17.23 21.69
N LEU A 100 3.55 18.05 20.66
CA LEU A 100 2.45 18.83 20.10
C LEU A 100 1.37 17.90 19.53
N LEU A 101 1.75 16.96 18.68
CA LEU A 101 0.84 16.00 18.06
C LEU A 101 0.15 15.11 19.12
N ALA A 102 0.89 14.62 20.11
CA ALA A 102 0.34 13.84 21.19
C ALA A 102 -0.70 14.62 22.03
N ARG A 103 -0.44 15.91 22.30
CA ARG A 103 -1.39 16.78 23.02
C ARG A 103 -2.67 17.02 22.24
N LEU A 104 -2.62 17.14 20.92
CA LEU A 104 -3.82 17.26 20.08
C LEU A 104 -4.72 16.04 20.23
N ARG A 105 -4.15 14.86 20.54
CA ARG A 105 -4.88 13.62 20.84
C ARG A 105 -5.23 13.44 22.33
N GLY A 106 -4.99 14.44 23.16
CA GLY A 106 -5.36 14.44 24.57
C GLY A 106 -4.26 13.99 25.56
N ALA A 107 -3.04 13.71 25.07
CA ALA A 107 -1.94 13.39 25.97
C ALA A 107 -1.59 14.58 26.88
N ARG A 108 -1.28 14.27 28.15
CA ARG A 108 -0.76 15.27 29.08
C ARG A 108 0.77 15.17 29.12
N ALA A 109 1.46 16.30 28.92
CA ALA A 109 2.92 16.34 28.85
C ALA A 109 3.64 15.75 30.08
N ARG A 110 2.98 15.75 31.26
CA ARG A 110 3.51 15.21 32.51
C ARG A 110 3.05 13.79 32.83
N ASP A 111 2.29 13.15 31.94
CA ASP A 111 1.86 11.79 32.13
C ASP A 111 3.07 10.85 32.00
N ALA A 112 3.33 10.09 33.07
CA ALA A 112 4.46 9.18 33.15
C ALA A 112 4.39 8.07 32.12
N ALA A 113 3.19 7.56 31.82
CA ALA A 113 2.97 6.51 30.82
C ALA A 113 3.32 7.05 29.40
N TYR A 114 2.84 8.24 29.07
CA TYR A 114 3.19 8.91 27.80
C TYR A 114 4.69 9.16 27.67
N GLN A 115 5.34 9.69 28.72
CA GLN A 115 6.78 9.96 28.68
C GLN A 115 7.61 8.69 28.55
N HIS A 116 7.21 7.62 29.22
CA HIS A 116 7.86 6.32 29.11
C HIS A 116 7.76 5.79 27.68
N GLU A 117 6.55 5.78 27.11
CA GLU A 117 6.29 5.24 25.77
C GLU A 117 6.97 6.09 24.69
N LYS A 118 6.90 7.41 24.80
CA LYS A 118 7.62 8.35 23.93
C LYS A 118 9.12 8.03 23.90
N LYS A 119 9.74 7.88 25.10
CA LYS A 119 11.17 7.56 25.19
C LYS A 119 11.48 6.21 24.55
N ARG A 120 10.71 5.17 24.88
CA ARG A 120 10.86 3.83 24.30
C ARG A 120 10.83 3.86 22.77
N LEU A 121 9.86 4.59 22.19
CA LEU A 121 9.73 4.73 20.73
C LEU A 121 10.90 5.52 20.13
N MET A 122 11.34 6.61 20.78
CA MET A 122 12.50 7.37 20.32
C MET A 122 13.77 6.52 20.29
N ASP A 123 13.97 5.69 21.31
CA ASP A 123 15.11 4.76 21.38
C ASP A 123 14.99 3.68 20.29
N ALA A 124 13.80 3.08 20.14
CA ALA A 124 13.53 2.04 19.12
C ALA A 124 13.75 2.55 17.70
N PHE A 125 13.22 3.72 17.34
CA PHE A 125 13.39 4.32 16.03
C PHE A 125 14.75 5.04 15.85
N GLN A 126 15.64 4.98 16.84
CA GLN A 126 16.94 5.65 16.83
C GLN A 126 16.81 7.14 16.44
N PHE A 127 15.88 7.83 17.11
CA PHE A 127 15.47 9.18 16.75
C PHE A 127 16.10 10.22 17.68
N ASP A 128 16.81 11.23 17.14
CA ASP A 128 17.31 12.37 17.91
C ASP A 128 16.25 13.48 18.01
N PRO A 129 15.60 13.64 19.18
CA PRO A 129 14.50 14.58 19.36
C PRO A 129 14.95 16.06 19.42
N ARG A 130 16.25 16.35 19.49
CA ARG A 130 16.79 17.70 19.70
C ARG A 130 16.93 18.49 18.42
N LYS A 131 17.09 17.82 17.28
CA LYS A 131 17.23 18.48 15.97
C LYS A 131 15.95 19.22 15.60
N LYS A 132 16.09 20.36 14.92
CA LYS A 132 14.95 21.13 14.41
C LYS A 132 14.36 20.48 13.15
N GLY A 133 13.07 20.64 12.92
CA GLY A 133 12.33 20.02 11.80
C GLY A 133 12.94 20.32 10.43
N ARG A 134 13.49 21.52 10.22
CA ARG A 134 14.20 21.90 8.98
C ARG A 134 15.42 21.05 8.66
N ALA A 135 16.03 20.40 9.66
CA ALA A 135 17.23 19.57 9.51
C ALA A 135 16.90 18.07 9.31
N TYR A 136 15.63 17.71 9.31
CA TYR A 136 15.22 16.31 9.13
C TYR A 136 15.16 15.91 7.67
N SER A 137 15.74 14.73 7.36
CA SER A 137 15.47 13.99 6.12
C SER A 137 14.00 13.52 6.06
N LYS A 138 13.54 13.06 4.89
CA LYS A 138 12.21 12.46 4.72
C LYS A 138 11.97 11.36 5.77
N GLY A 139 12.91 10.41 5.93
CA GLY A 139 12.79 9.32 6.89
C GLY A 139 12.72 9.79 8.36
N ASN A 140 13.48 10.84 8.74
CA ASN A 140 13.37 11.37 10.10
C ASN A 140 12.05 12.12 10.36
N ARG A 141 11.48 12.78 9.33
CA ARG A 141 10.12 13.35 9.44
C ARG A 141 9.08 12.23 9.61
N GLN A 142 9.24 11.12 8.86
CA GLN A 142 8.39 9.94 9.00
C GLN A 142 8.45 9.37 10.43
N LYS A 143 9.65 9.25 11.02
CA LYS A 143 9.83 8.81 12.41
C LYS A 143 9.10 9.71 13.41
N VAL A 144 9.06 11.02 13.20
CA VAL A 144 8.26 11.95 14.05
C VAL A 144 6.80 11.57 14.05
N ALA A 145 6.21 11.35 12.87
CA ALA A 145 4.79 10.98 12.75
C ALA A 145 4.49 9.61 13.39
N LEU A 146 5.34 8.62 13.16
CA LEU A 146 5.20 7.28 13.74
C LEU A 146 5.30 7.32 15.27
N ILE A 147 6.31 8.00 15.82
CA ILE A 147 6.47 8.14 17.27
C ILE A 147 5.24 8.85 17.87
N ALA A 148 4.77 9.94 17.26
CA ALA A 148 3.60 10.65 17.74
C ALA A 148 2.32 9.80 17.67
N ALA A 149 2.18 8.97 16.63
CA ALA A 149 1.03 8.09 16.47
C ALA A 149 0.99 6.98 17.52
N PHE A 150 2.12 6.32 17.79
CA PHE A 150 2.19 5.18 18.70
C PHE A 150 2.43 5.57 20.16
N ALA A 151 2.92 6.79 20.46
CA ALA A 151 3.15 7.24 21.83
C ALA A 151 1.87 7.41 22.67
N VAL A 152 0.72 7.55 22.00
CA VAL A 152 -0.61 7.64 22.64
C VAL A 152 -1.47 6.52 22.06
N PRO A 153 -2.02 5.62 22.88
CA PRO A 153 -2.92 4.57 22.40
C PRO A 153 -4.10 5.16 21.58
N ALA A 154 -4.54 4.42 20.57
CA ALA A 154 -5.67 4.78 19.74
C ALA A 154 -6.56 3.55 19.50
N ASP A 155 -7.86 3.79 19.27
CA ASP A 155 -8.79 2.74 18.87
C ASP A 155 -8.63 2.37 17.40
N LEU A 156 -8.24 3.37 16.57
CA LEU A 156 -8.00 3.22 15.13
C LEU A 156 -6.70 3.90 14.72
N TYR A 157 -5.84 3.17 14.03
CA TYR A 157 -4.66 3.71 13.35
C TYR A 157 -4.94 3.77 11.85
N ILE A 158 -4.84 4.96 11.25
CA ILE A 158 -4.88 5.17 9.80
C ILE A 158 -3.45 5.52 9.37
N LEU A 159 -2.83 4.63 8.60
CA LEU A 159 -1.42 4.69 8.24
C LEU A 159 -1.32 4.78 6.71
N ASP A 160 -1.01 5.98 6.19
CA ASP A 160 -0.90 6.21 4.75
C ASP A 160 0.58 6.12 4.33
N GLU A 161 0.96 5.05 3.65
CA GLU A 161 2.33 4.74 3.21
C GLU A 161 3.39 4.94 4.31
N PRO A 162 3.20 4.34 5.51
CA PRO A 162 3.96 4.71 6.72
C PRO A 162 5.44 4.39 6.66
N THR A 163 5.88 3.49 5.79
CA THR A 163 7.29 3.07 5.62
C THR A 163 8.05 3.89 4.59
N SER A 164 7.35 4.81 3.90
CA SER A 164 7.97 5.66 2.87
C SER A 164 9.17 6.44 3.39
N GLY A 165 10.36 6.14 2.85
CA GLY A 165 11.61 6.78 3.25
C GLY A 165 12.26 6.25 4.53
N LEU A 166 11.75 5.16 5.10
CA LEU A 166 12.41 4.40 6.16
C LEU A 166 13.44 3.43 5.56
N ASP A 167 14.49 3.18 6.33
CA ASP A 167 15.38 2.06 6.04
C ASP A 167 14.75 0.72 6.46
N PRO A 168 15.25 -0.44 5.96
CA PRO A 168 14.66 -1.74 6.26
C PRO A 168 14.58 -2.08 7.75
N LEU A 169 15.55 -1.64 8.56
CA LEU A 169 15.53 -1.89 10.00
C LEU A 169 14.38 -1.12 10.68
N MET A 170 14.18 0.13 10.28
CA MET A 170 13.09 0.95 10.81
C MET A 170 11.71 0.45 10.34
N ALA A 171 11.62 -0.13 9.14
CA ALA A 171 10.42 -0.81 8.69
C ALA A 171 10.06 -2.02 9.58
N VAL A 172 11.04 -2.83 9.99
CA VAL A 172 10.82 -3.93 10.94
C VAL A 172 10.34 -3.42 12.31
N ILE A 173 10.89 -2.28 12.77
CA ILE A 173 10.43 -1.68 14.03
C ILE A 173 8.99 -1.20 13.90
N PHE A 174 8.64 -0.54 12.80
CA PHE A 174 7.27 -0.14 12.50
C PHE A 174 6.31 -1.35 12.54
N GLN A 175 6.66 -2.46 11.88
CA GLN A 175 5.86 -3.70 11.89
C GLN A 175 5.60 -4.21 13.32
N ARG A 176 6.61 -4.17 14.19
CA ARG A 176 6.47 -4.54 15.61
C ARG A 176 5.51 -3.61 16.36
N GLU A 177 5.54 -2.31 16.07
CA GLU A 177 4.63 -1.36 16.72
C GLU A 177 3.19 -1.56 16.24
N VAL A 178 2.96 -1.86 14.96
CA VAL A 178 1.63 -2.24 14.44
C VAL A 178 1.13 -3.52 15.13
N ALA A 179 1.95 -4.57 15.17
CA ALA A 179 1.59 -5.82 15.85
C ALA A 179 1.28 -5.61 17.34
N ARG A 180 2.02 -4.73 18.02
CA ARG A 180 1.77 -4.36 19.42
C ARG A 180 0.46 -3.61 19.60
N ALA A 181 0.15 -2.66 18.70
CA ALA A 181 -1.12 -1.93 18.74
C ALA A 181 -2.31 -2.88 18.50
N HIS A 182 -2.20 -3.76 17.52
CA HIS A 182 -3.20 -4.80 17.23
C HIS A 182 -3.40 -5.76 18.41
N ALA A 183 -2.33 -6.26 19.02
CA ALA A 183 -2.40 -7.11 20.20
C ALA A 183 -3.09 -6.44 21.41
N ASN A 184 -3.07 -5.10 21.48
CA ASN A 184 -3.80 -4.31 22.47
C ASN A 184 -5.26 -4.00 22.03
N GLY A 185 -5.76 -4.61 20.96
CA GLY A 185 -7.14 -4.49 20.49
C GLY A 185 -7.42 -3.31 19.57
N ALA A 186 -6.38 -2.61 19.09
CA ALA A 186 -6.56 -1.52 18.14
C ALA A 186 -6.90 -2.05 16.74
N THR A 187 -7.67 -1.26 15.99
CA THR A 187 -7.93 -1.47 14.56
C THR A 187 -6.90 -0.68 13.75
N VAL A 188 -6.44 -1.23 12.63
CA VAL A 188 -5.47 -0.57 11.77
C VAL A 188 -5.95 -0.58 10.33
N LEU A 189 -6.00 0.59 9.69
CA LEU A 189 -6.12 0.74 8.24
C LEU A 189 -4.75 1.14 7.70
N LEU A 190 -4.11 0.23 6.95
CA LEU A 190 -2.78 0.41 6.37
C LEU A 190 -2.88 0.60 4.86
N SER A 191 -2.62 1.80 4.37
CA SER A 191 -2.45 2.05 2.94
C SER A 191 -1.01 1.79 2.55
N SER A 192 -0.79 0.97 1.55
CA SER A 192 0.54 0.68 1.00
C SER A 192 0.46 0.36 -0.49
N HIS A 193 1.56 0.55 -1.20
CA HIS A 193 1.80 0.01 -2.54
C HIS A 193 2.83 -1.13 -2.49
N ILE A 194 3.34 -1.47 -1.31
CA ILE A 194 4.31 -2.56 -1.08
C ILE A 194 3.57 -3.80 -0.61
N MET A 195 3.41 -4.78 -1.51
CA MET A 195 2.62 -5.99 -1.26
C MET A 195 3.16 -6.82 -0.11
N SER A 196 4.49 -6.97 -0.03
CA SER A 196 5.14 -7.76 1.02
C SER A 196 4.90 -7.21 2.44
N GLU A 197 4.71 -5.90 2.60
CA GLU A 197 4.34 -5.30 3.89
C GLU A 197 2.93 -5.70 4.30
N VAL A 198 2.01 -5.66 3.35
CA VAL A 198 0.61 -6.01 3.57
C VAL A 198 0.46 -7.50 3.87
N GLU A 199 1.19 -8.35 3.14
CA GLU A 199 1.20 -9.81 3.40
C GLU A 199 1.69 -10.18 4.80
N GLN A 200 2.60 -9.38 5.37
CA GLN A 200 3.15 -9.62 6.70
C GLN A 200 2.30 -9.07 7.84
N LEU A 201 1.54 -8.01 7.59
CA LEU A 201 0.86 -7.26 8.64
C LEU A 201 -0.65 -7.42 8.65
N CYS A 202 -1.27 -7.66 7.50
CA CYS A 202 -2.71 -7.52 7.36
C CYS A 202 -3.45 -8.86 7.47
N ASP A 203 -4.59 -8.84 8.17
CA ASP A 203 -5.51 -9.98 8.25
C ASP A 203 -6.41 -10.03 7.01
N ARG A 204 -6.78 -8.86 6.50
CA ARG A 204 -7.68 -8.67 5.36
C ARG A 204 -7.20 -7.52 4.48
N VAL A 205 -7.51 -7.58 3.21
CA VAL A 205 -7.04 -6.60 2.22
C VAL A 205 -8.21 -6.18 1.33
N SER A 206 -8.26 -4.89 0.99
CA SER A 206 -9.09 -4.34 -0.08
C SER A 206 -8.20 -3.71 -1.15
N ILE A 207 -8.42 -4.08 -2.40
CA ILE A 207 -7.71 -3.54 -3.56
C ILE A 207 -8.59 -2.46 -4.20
N ILE A 208 -8.05 -1.23 -4.30
CA ILE A 208 -8.71 -0.10 -4.93
C ILE A 208 -8.12 0.17 -6.31
N ARG A 209 -8.98 0.34 -7.34
CA ARG A 209 -8.65 0.76 -8.70
C ARG A 209 -9.65 1.80 -9.17
N ALA A 210 -9.16 2.91 -9.75
CA ALA A 210 -9.99 3.97 -10.32
C ALA A 210 -11.15 4.44 -9.40
N GLY A 211 -10.86 4.58 -8.10
CA GLY A 211 -11.84 5.05 -7.12
C GLY A 211 -12.88 4.01 -6.66
N ARG A 212 -12.73 2.73 -7.04
CA ARG A 212 -13.61 1.61 -6.66
C ARG A 212 -12.83 0.49 -5.98
N ILE A 213 -13.44 -0.24 -5.07
CA ILE A 213 -12.90 -1.52 -4.60
C ILE A 213 -13.16 -2.58 -5.67
N VAL A 214 -12.09 -3.24 -6.11
CA VAL A 214 -12.17 -4.31 -7.10
C VAL A 214 -12.10 -5.69 -6.46
N GLU A 215 -11.47 -5.82 -5.30
CA GLU A 215 -11.34 -7.08 -4.58
C GLU A 215 -11.23 -6.82 -3.08
N THR A 216 -11.83 -7.71 -2.27
CA THR A 216 -11.71 -7.67 -0.79
C THR A 216 -11.72 -9.09 -0.25
N GLY A 217 -10.75 -9.43 0.58
CA GLY A 217 -10.67 -10.75 1.20
C GLY A 217 -9.54 -10.86 2.21
N THR A 218 -9.50 -11.97 2.94
CA THR A 218 -8.31 -12.38 3.67
C THR A 218 -7.21 -12.76 2.68
N LEU A 219 -5.96 -12.75 3.11
CA LEU A 219 -4.84 -13.17 2.26
C LEU A 219 -5.05 -14.60 1.72
N THR A 220 -5.65 -15.48 2.51
CA THR A 220 -5.96 -16.86 2.10
C THR A 220 -7.04 -16.89 1.03
N GLU A 221 -8.15 -16.15 1.22
CA GLU A 221 -9.22 -16.05 0.22
C GLU A 221 -8.70 -15.49 -1.11
N LEU A 222 -7.90 -14.41 -1.05
CA LEU A 222 -7.34 -13.79 -2.24
C LEU A 222 -6.33 -14.69 -2.96
N ARG A 223 -5.54 -15.48 -2.22
CA ARG A 223 -4.60 -16.46 -2.80
C ARG A 223 -5.29 -17.63 -3.48
N HIS A 224 -6.49 -18.03 -3.04
CA HIS A 224 -7.26 -19.08 -3.70
C HIS A 224 -7.80 -18.64 -5.08
N LEU A 225 -7.91 -17.35 -5.33
CA LEU A 225 -8.32 -16.79 -6.63
C LEU A 225 -7.16 -16.75 -7.65
N THR A 226 -5.95 -17.17 -7.26
CA THR A 226 -4.74 -17.09 -8.06
C THR A 226 -4.03 -18.44 -8.16
N ARG A 227 -3.08 -18.52 -9.08
CA ARG A 227 -2.28 -19.71 -9.36
C ARG A 227 -1.00 -19.69 -8.53
N SER A 228 -0.57 -20.85 -8.05
CA SER A 228 0.73 -21.03 -7.40
C SER A 228 1.85 -20.90 -8.45
N ASP A 229 2.91 -20.17 -8.10
CA ASP A 229 4.11 -20.08 -8.92
C ASP A 229 5.00 -21.30 -8.65
N VAL A 230 5.34 -22.03 -9.69
CA VAL A 230 6.22 -23.20 -9.63
C VAL A 230 7.43 -22.93 -10.49
N SER A 231 8.63 -23.01 -9.91
CA SER A 231 9.87 -22.89 -10.67
C SER A 231 10.85 -23.99 -10.31
N PHE A 232 11.56 -24.48 -11.29
CA PHE A 232 12.56 -25.56 -11.13
C PHE A 232 13.66 -25.46 -12.16
N ALA A 233 14.81 -26.03 -11.85
CA ALA A 233 15.87 -26.25 -12.80
C ALA A 233 15.72 -27.64 -13.43
N SER A 234 15.98 -27.74 -14.74
CA SER A 234 15.95 -29.02 -15.46
C SER A 234 17.07 -29.08 -16.50
N ALA A 235 17.81 -30.19 -16.52
CA ALA A 235 18.83 -30.46 -17.54
C ALA A 235 18.28 -31.06 -18.83
N GLY A 236 16.99 -31.41 -18.89
CA GLY A 236 16.43 -32.16 -20.03
C GLY A 236 14.94 -31.94 -20.32
N ALA A 237 14.20 -31.24 -19.47
CA ALA A 237 12.79 -30.98 -19.73
C ALA A 237 12.63 -29.86 -20.77
N THR A 238 11.75 -30.08 -21.75
CA THR A 238 11.38 -29.07 -22.75
C THR A 238 10.10 -28.36 -22.35
N LEU A 239 9.92 -27.11 -22.79
CA LEU A 239 8.66 -26.35 -22.56
C LEU A 239 7.43 -27.11 -23.07
N GLU A 240 7.57 -27.84 -24.19
CA GLU A 240 6.47 -28.65 -24.73
C GLU A 240 6.04 -29.81 -23.80
N GLN A 241 7.02 -30.46 -23.16
CA GLN A 241 6.72 -31.51 -22.19
C GLN A 241 5.99 -30.96 -20.97
N VAL A 242 6.42 -29.81 -20.49
CA VAL A 242 5.83 -29.11 -19.35
C VAL A 242 4.42 -28.60 -19.68
N ALA A 243 4.22 -28.01 -20.86
CA ALA A 243 2.92 -27.51 -21.33
C ALA A 243 1.86 -28.60 -21.53
N ARG A 244 2.27 -29.87 -21.67
CA ARG A 244 1.36 -31.04 -21.79
C ARG A 244 0.87 -31.55 -20.44
N ILE A 245 1.45 -31.09 -19.33
CA ILE A 245 1.00 -31.50 -18.00
C ILE A 245 -0.33 -30.81 -17.71
N PRO A 246 -1.39 -31.57 -17.34
CA PRO A 246 -2.67 -30.95 -16.97
C PRO A 246 -2.52 -29.94 -15.84
N ASP A 247 -3.33 -28.91 -15.85
CA ASP A 247 -3.38 -27.83 -14.84
C ASP A 247 -2.11 -26.96 -14.77
N VAL A 248 -1.18 -27.10 -15.73
CA VAL A 248 -0.01 -26.22 -15.93
C VAL A 248 -0.38 -25.11 -16.89
N HIS A 249 -0.03 -23.87 -16.50
CA HIS A 249 -0.31 -22.66 -17.27
C HIS A 249 0.97 -21.84 -17.45
N ASP A 250 1.05 -21.15 -18.57
CA ASP A 250 2.08 -20.13 -18.90
C ASP A 250 3.53 -20.58 -18.62
N PRO A 251 3.98 -21.76 -19.10
CA PRO A 251 5.34 -22.21 -18.89
C PRO A 251 6.31 -21.32 -19.68
N VAL A 252 7.29 -20.74 -18.99
CA VAL A 252 8.34 -19.87 -19.55
C VAL A 252 9.71 -20.38 -19.11
N GLN A 253 10.67 -20.40 -20.04
CA GLN A 253 12.04 -20.78 -19.73
C GLN A 253 12.94 -19.55 -19.61
N HIS A 254 13.64 -19.45 -18.48
CA HIS A 254 14.68 -18.47 -18.22
C HIS A 254 16.01 -19.18 -17.94
N GLY A 255 16.87 -19.27 -18.94
CA GLY A 255 18.12 -20.02 -18.84
C GLY A 255 17.90 -21.50 -18.59
N ASP A 256 18.39 -22.02 -17.47
CA ASP A 256 18.24 -23.41 -17.01
C ASP A 256 16.98 -23.64 -16.16
N ARG A 257 16.22 -22.58 -15.85
CA ARG A 257 15.00 -22.66 -15.05
C ARG A 257 13.75 -22.55 -15.90
N ILE A 258 12.76 -23.36 -15.55
CA ILE A 258 11.41 -23.26 -16.08
C ILE A 258 10.52 -22.72 -14.95
N ARG A 259 9.74 -21.70 -15.26
CA ARG A 259 8.70 -21.13 -14.41
C ARG A 259 7.34 -21.39 -15.05
N LEU A 260 6.37 -21.73 -14.23
CA LEU A 260 4.99 -22.00 -14.65
C LEU A 260 4.03 -21.65 -13.53
N SER A 261 2.74 -21.54 -13.86
CA SER A 261 1.65 -21.34 -12.90
C SER A 261 0.81 -22.61 -12.82
N VAL A 262 0.33 -22.92 -11.62
CA VAL A 262 -0.59 -24.05 -11.35
C VAL A 262 -1.72 -23.56 -10.47
N ASP A 263 -2.96 -23.97 -10.77
CA ASP A 263 -4.09 -23.64 -9.88
C ASP A 263 -3.80 -24.15 -8.47
N SER A 264 -3.97 -23.28 -7.46
CA SER A 264 -3.44 -23.51 -6.11
C SER A 264 -3.94 -24.80 -5.46
N ASP A 265 -5.17 -25.21 -5.77
CA ASP A 265 -5.80 -26.46 -5.32
C ASP A 265 -5.30 -27.69 -6.07
N ARG A 266 -4.66 -27.52 -7.24
CA ARG A 266 -4.12 -28.57 -8.11
C ARG A 266 -2.62 -28.79 -7.96
N THR A 267 -1.93 -27.98 -7.21
CA THR A 267 -0.47 -28.05 -7.05
C THR A 267 0.01 -29.45 -6.66
N ALA A 268 -0.66 -30.10 -5.70
CA ALA A 268 -0.31 -31.45 -5.27
C ALA A 268 -0.48 -32.52 -6.37
N ALA A 269 -1.41 -32.32 -7.32
CA ALA A 269 -1.65 -33.22 -8.44
C ALA A 269 -0.60 -33.09 -9.55
N VAL A 270 -0.03 -31.88 -9.71
CA VAL A 270 0.98 -31.59 -10.76
C VAL A 270 2.38 -32.02 -10.35
N LEU A 271 2.74 -31.99 -9.06
CA LEU A 271 4.09 -32.32 -8.57
C LEU A 271 4.60 -33.70 -9.00
N PRO A 272 3.82 -34.80 -8.97
CA PRO A 272 4.29 -36.11 -9.45
C PRO A 272 4.66 -36.11 -10.94
N ALA A 273 3.89 -35.41 -11.78
CA ALA A 273 4.18 -35.29 -13.20
C ALA A 273 5.46 -34.53 -13.47
N LEU A 274 5.70 -33.43 -12.72
CA LEU A 274 6.96 -32.70 -12.78
C LEU A 274 8.15 -33.54 -12.33
N ALA A 275 8.00 -34.37 -11.30
CA ALA A 275 9.06 -35.25 -10.83
C ALA A 275 9.53 -36.25 -11.89
N THR A 276 8.63 -36.72 -12.81
CA THR A 276 8.98 -37.67 -13.85
C THR A 276 9.87 -37.11 -14.97
N ILE A 277 9.92 -35.76 -15.13
CA ILE A 277 10.72 -35.10 -16.16
C ILE A 277 12.12 -34.66 -15.67
N GLY A 278 12.52 -35.12 -14.49
CA GLY A 278 13.89 -34.91 -13.99
C GLY A 278 14.18 -33.48 -13.55
N ILE A 279 13.34 -32.95 -12.71
CA ILE A 279 13.50 -31.61 -12.13
C ILE A 279 14.43 -31.58 -10.93
N SER A 280 15.08 -30.44 -10.71
CA SER A 280 15.89 -30.14 -9.52
C SER A 280 15.61 -28.71 -9.04
N ASP A 281 15.98 -28.40 -7.80
CA ASP A 281 15.78 -27.08 -7.17
C ASP A 281 14.32 -26.57 -7.36
N LEU A 282 13.36 -27.44 -7.05
CA LEU A 282 11.93 -27.13 -7.11
C LEU A 282 11.59 -26.09 -6.06
N ARG A 283 10.93 -25.02 -6.49
CA ARG A 283 10.33 -24.00 -5.64
C ARG A 283 8.85 -23.90 -5.97
N VAL A 284 8.03 -23.98 -4.96
CA VAL A 284 6.59 -23.74 -5.04
C VAL A 284 6.28 -22.58 -4.12
N ALA A 285 5.89 -21.48 -4.70
CA ALA A 285 5.47 -20.30 -3.96
C ALA A 285 3.94 -20.15 -4.07
N PRO A 286 3.25 -19.82 -2.97
CA PRO A 286 1.86 -19.42 -3.08
C PRO A 286 1.79 -18.16 -3.94
N PRO A 287 0.66 -17.91 -4.60
CA PRO A 287 0.48 -16.69 -5.39
C PRO A 287 0.73 -15.46 -4.53
N SER A 288 1.48 -14.53 -5.05
CA SER A 288 1.72 -13.25 -4.39
C SER A 288 0.55 -12.28 -4.62
N LEU A 289 0.34 -11.35 -3.69
CA LEU A 289 -0.57 -10.24 -3.94
C LEU A 289 -0.17 -9.41 -5.16
N GLU A 290 1.14 -9.43 -5.52
CA GLU A 290 1.65 -8.79 -6.74
C GLU A 290 1.01 -9.36 -8.01
N GLU A 291 0.84 -10.66 -8.10
CA GLU A 291 0.18 -11.31 -9.26
C GLU A 291 -1.31 -10.94 -9.35
N LEU A 292 -2.01 -10.91 -8.22
CA LEU A 292 -3.39 -10.40 -8.15
C LEU A 292 -3.47 -8.95 -8.60
N PHE A 293 -2.56 -8.13 -8.11
CA PHE A 293 -2.48 -6.74 -8.47
C PHE A 293 -2.24 -6.55 -9.97
N LEU A 294 -1.25 -7.27 -10.55
CA LEU A 294 -0.94 -7.22 -11.97
C LEU A 294 -2.11 -7.69 -12.86
N ARG A 295 -2.92 -8.64 -12.42
CA ARG A 295 -4.15 -9.03 -13.14
C ARG A 295 -5.13 -7.88 -13.26
N HIS A 296 -5.35 -7.14 -12.17
CA HIS A 296 -6.27 -5.98 -12.19
C HIS A 296 -5.71 -4.79 -12.96
N TYR A 297 -4.39 -4.74 -13.18
CA TYR A 297 -3.69 -3.64 -13.86
C TYR A 297 -3.05 -4.03 -15.20
N GLY A 298 -3.13 -5.31 -15.62
CA GLY A 298 -2.53 -5.82 -16.86
C GLY A 298 -3.00 -5.07 -18.11
N ASP A 299 -4.29 -4.70 -18.16
CA ASP A 299 -4.85 -3.92 -19.25
C ASP A 299 -4.28 -2.48 -19.30
N ASP A 300 -3.99 -1.87 -18.14
CA ASP A 300 -3.40 -0.54 -18.05
C ASP A 300 -1.92 -0.57 -18.46
N LEU A 301 -1.18 -1.65 -18.12
CA LEU A 301 0.20 -1.87 -18.58
C LEU A 301 0.26 -2.08 -20.09
N ALA A 302 -0.60 -2.91 -20.65
CA ALA A 302 -0.70 -3.12 -22.09
C ALA A 302 -1.02 -1.83 -22.85
N THR A 303 -1.83 -0.95 -22.26
CA THR A 303 -2.17 0.36 -22.84
C THR A 303 -0.98 1.33 -22.80
N LEU A 304 -0.18 1.28 -21.73
CA LEU A 304 1.05 2.10 -21.59
C LEU A 304 2.13 1.62 -22.57
N GLU A 305 2.34 0.31 -22.71
CA GLU A 305 3.28 -0.28 -23.66
C GLU A 305 2.89 0.04 -25.11
N ALA A 306 1.61 -0.03 -25.44
CA ALA A 306 1.11 0.37 -26.77
C ALA A 306 1.27 1.88 -27.05
N ALA A 307 1.23 2.73 -26.02
CA ALA A 307 1.45 4.16 -26.16
C ALA A 307 2.94 4.52 -26.33
N GLU A 308 3.85 3.75 -25.74
CA GLU A 308 5.30 3.89 -25.91
C GLU A 308 5.75 3.41 -27.31
N ASP A 309 5.23 2.29 -27.79
CA ASP A 309 5.50 1.77 -29.13
C ASP A 309 4.94 2.69 -30.25
N GLY A 310 3.80 3.33 -30.02
CA GLY A 310 3.20 4.29 -30.96
C GLY A 310 3.95 5.63 -31.06
N SER A 311 4.85 5.95 -30.13
CA SER A 311 5.61 7.21 -30.13
C SER A 311 6.93 7.15 -30.91
N THR A 312 7.34 5.97 -31.40
CA THR A 312 8.60 5.78 -32.15
C THR A 312 8.47 5.90 -33.66
N ASP A 313 7.25 6.04 -34.23
CA ASP A 313 7.04 6.02 -35.68
C ASP A 313 6.76 7.39 -36.33
N GLU A 314 6.87 8.52 -35.60
CA GLU A 314 6.78 9.88 -36.17
C GLU A 314 8.10 10.66 -36.09
N ALA A 315 9.16 10.13 -36.69
CA ALA A 315 10.36 10.90 -37.06
C ALA A 315 10.80 10.60 -38.48
N ALA A 316 9.99 10.98 -39.47
CA ALA A 316 10.41 11.08 -40.85
C ALA A 316 11.15 12.41 -41.11
N PRO A 317 12.27 12.44 -41.86
CA PRO A 317 13.12 13.62 -41.98
C PRO A 317 12.55 14.60 -43.04
N GLY A 318 11.92 15.65 -42.58
CA GLY A 318 11.50 16.79 -43.41
C GLY A 318 12.62 17.78 -43.66
N SER A 319 13.21 17.69 -44.83
CA SER A 319 13.97 18.68 -45.64
C SER A 319 14.51 19.96 -45.00
N ARG A 320 15.83 19.97 -44.89
CA ARG A 320 16.73 21.15 -44.85
C ARG A 320 16.63 21.97 -46.14
N ARG A 321 15.58 22.73 -46.40
CA ARG A 321 15.54 23.69 -47.54
C ARG A 321 14.56 24.84 -47.36
N GLU A 322 14.44 25.50 -46.22
CA GLU A 322 13.68 26.76 -46.10
C GLU A 322 14.11 27.65 -44.90
N ARG A 323 15.40 27.78 -44.63
CA ARG A 323 15.91 28.81 -43.72
C ARG A 323 17.01 29.66 -44.37
N ARG A 324 16.74 30.21 -45.54
CA ARG A 324 17.65 31.17 -46.17
C ARG A 324 16.97 32.28 -46.95
N ALA A 325 15.82 32.78 -46.49
CA ALA A 325 15.19 33.94 -47.08
C ALA A 325 14.43 34.77 -46.06
N LEU A 326 15.09 35.35 -45.05
CA LEU A 326 14.56 36.43 -44.21
C LEU A 326 15.68 37.03 -43.33
N LYS A 327 16.81 37.35 -43.95
CA LYS A 327 17.76 38.36 -43.41
C LYS A 327 18.16 39.28 -44.54
N GLY A 328 17.38 40.35 -44.71
CA GLY A 328 17.67 41.45 -45.62
C GLY A 328 16.45 42.32 -45.85
N ARG A 329 16.15 43.20 -44.85
CA ARG A 329 15.64 44.57 -45.04
C ARG A 329 15.18 45.17 -43.71
N ALA A 330 15.87 46.28 -43.43
CA ALA A 330 15.59 47.37 -42.45
C ALA A 330 15.85 47.05 -40.98
#